data_7cf537acf5c734f34f51a33f77c090ea
#
_entry.id   7cf537acf5c734f34f51a33f77c090ea
#
_cell.length_a   1.000
_cell.length_b   1.000
_cell.length_c   1.000
_cell.angle_alpha   90.00
_cell.angle_beta   90.00
_cell.angle_gamma   90.00
#
_symmetry.space_group_name_H-M   'P 1'
#
loop_
_entity.id
_entity.type
_entity.pdbx_description
1 polymer ?
#
loop_
_entity_poly.entity_id
_entity_poly.type
_entity_poly.pdbx_seq_one_letter_code
_entity_poly.pdbx_strand_id
1 'polypeptide(L)'
;MTEQYTPPEVWTWDKENGGTWGSLNRPIAGATHDKELPVGTHPFQLYSQGTPNGVKVTILLEELLADGHDAEYDAWLIRIGKGDQFGSDFVEINPNSKIPALV
;
A
#
# COMPACT_ATOMS: atom_id res chain seq x y z
N MET A 1 -11.21 34.99 -16.50
CA MET A 1 -10.45 34.20 -17.45
C MET A 1 -9.39 33.38 -16.71
N THR A 2 -9.27 32.18 -17.03
CA THR A 2 -8.28 31.28 -16.44
C THR A 2 -7.11 31.09 -17.38
N GLU A 3 -5.93 30.93 -16.82
CA GLU A 3 -4.78 30.55 -17.60
C GLU A 3 -5.02 29.18 -18.22
N GLN A 4 -4.62 29.05 -19.46
CA GLN A 4 -4.67 27.77 -20.12
C GLN A 4 -3.45 26.96 -19.72
N TYR A 5 -3.67 25.80 -19.14
CA TYR A 5 -2.58 24.91 -18.79
C TYR A 5 -1.99 24.26 -20.04
N THR A 6 -0.68 24.34 -20.16
CA THR A 6 0.05 23.66 -21.24
C THR A 6 0.85 22.52 -20.60
N PRO A 7 0.50 21.26 -20.87
CA PRO A 7 1.26 20.15 -20.28
C PRO A 7 2.66 20.08 -20.84
N PRO A 8 3.65 19.67 -20.04
CA PRO A 8 5.02 19.46 -20.54
C PRO A 8 5.07 18.27 -21.49
N GLU A 9 6.07 18.26 -22.39
CA GLU A 9 6.28 17.11 -23.27
C GLU A 9 6.60 15.85 -22.51
N VAL A 10 7.38 16.00 -21.42
CA VAL A 10 7.70 14.90 -20.51
C VAL A 10 7.16 15.26 -19.14
N TRP A 11 6.19 14.48 -18.68
CA TRP A 11 5.62 14.68 -17.36
C TRP A 11 6.60 14.20 -16.29
N THR A 12 6.77 15.01 -15.25
CA THR A 12 7.55 14.61 -14.06
C THR A 12 6.65 14.70 -12.82
N TRP A 13 6.85 13.76 -11.92
CA TRP A 13 6.09 13.74 -10.68
C TRP A 13 6.52 14.88 -9.76
N ASP A 14 5.54 15.56 -9.21
CA ASP A 14 5.72 16.56 -8.18
C ASP A 14 4.77 16.24 -7.02
N LYS A 15 5.33 16.08 -5.84
CA LYS A 15 4.56 15.75 -4.63
C LYS A 15 3.45 16.77 -4.35
N GLU A 16 3.68 18.04 -4.65
CA GLU A 16 2.72 19.09 -4.38
C GLU A 16 1.55 19.11 -5.35
N ASN A 17 1.73 18.58 -6.55
CA ASN A 17 0.68 18.54 -7.57
C ASN A 17 -0.45 17.58 -7.23
N GLY A 18 -0.22 16.62 -6.35
CA GLY A 18 -1.24 15.67 -5.94
C GLY A 18 -2.09 16.15 -4.76
N GLY A 19 -1.88 17.37 -4.27
CA GLY A 19 -2.57 17.89 -3.11
C GLY A 19 -2.24 17.12 -1.82
N THR A 20 -3.22 17.03 -0.92
CA THR A 20 -3.06 16.36 0.38
C THR A 20 -2.61 14.89 0.24
N TRP A 21 -3.05 14.21 -0.80
CA TRP A 21 -2.80 12.78 -1.00
C TRP A 21 -1.72 12.50 -2.04
N GLY A 22 -1.04 13.53 -2.54
CA GLY A 22 -0.05 13.37 -3.59
C GLY A 22 1.12 12.47 -3.24
N SER A 23 1.51 12.42 -1.96
CA SER A 23 2.61 11.57 -1.50
C SER A 23 2.23 10.09 -1.37
N LEU A 24 0.94 9.75 -1.45
CA LEU A 24 0.48 8.36 -1.31
C LEU A 24 0.55 7.58 -2.62
N ASN A 25 0.53 8.26 -3.76
CA ASN A 25 0.43 7.66 -5.08
C ASN A 25 1.56 8.15 -5.97
N ARG A 26 2.78 7.69 -5.68
CA ARG A 26 3.95 8.03 -6.48
C ARG A 26 3.92 7.28 -7.82
N PRO A 27 4.13 7.95 -8.93
CA PRO A 27 4.29 7.28 -10.22
C PRO A 27 5.68 6.65 -10.43
N ILE A 28 6.63 6.95 -9.55
CA ILE A 28 8.00 6.42 -9.63
C ILE A 28 8.09 5.15 -8.82
N ALA A 29 8.56 4.08 -9.45
CA ALA A 29 8.79 2.81 -8.78
C ALA A 29 10.04 2.86 -7.90
N GLY A 30 10.11 1.97 -6.92
CA GLY A 30 11.25 1.80 -6.04
C GLY A 30 11.02 2.33 -4.64
N ALA A 31 11.82 1.84 -3.72
CA ALA A 31 11.72 2.21 -2.32
C ALA A 31 12.30 3.62 -2.07
N THR A 32 11.70 4.33 -1.12
CA THR A 32 12.24 5.62 -0.66
C THR A 32 13.17 5.46 0.53
N HIS A 33 13.09 4.35 1.25
CA HIS A 33 13.87 4.09 2.45
C HIS A 33 13.91 2.59 2.74
N ASP A 34 14.93 2.19 3.50
CA ASP A 34 15.04 0.82 3.97
C ASP A 34 14.14 0.62 5.18
N LYS A 35 13.29 -0.39 5.11
CA LYS A 35 12.42 -0.76 6.21
C LYS A 35 12.07 -2.23 6.12
N GLU A 36 12.40 -2.97 7.16
CA GLU A 36 12.03 -4.36 7.28
C GLU A 36 10.54 -4.50 7.63
N LEU A 37 9.91 -5.54 7.11
CA LEU A 37 8.56 -5.90 7.48
C LEU A 37 8.59 -7.04 8.50
N PRO A 38 7.71 -7.00 9.51
CA PRO A 38 7.55 -8.12 10.42
C PRO A 38 6.94 -9.31 9.71
N VAL A 39 7.27 -10.50 10.17
CA VAL A 39 6.71 -11.76 9.67
C VAL A 39 6.31 -12.59 10.88
N GLY A 40 5.08 -13.05 10.89
CA GLY A 40 4.55 -13.88 11.97
C GLY A 40 4.58 -15.37 11.61
N THR A 41 3.79 -16.15 12.33
CA THR A 41 3.81 -17.62 12.25
C THR A 41 2.65 -18.21 11.47
N HIS A 42 1.61 -17.42 11.19
CA HIS A 42 0.46 -17.92 10.44
C HIS A 42 0.76 -18.03 8.94
N PRO A 43 -0.01 -18.87 8.20
CA PRO A 43 0.24 -19.09 6.77
C PRO A 43 0.19 -17.83 5.93
N PHE A 44 -0.73 -16.91 6.28
CA PHE A 44 -0.89 -15.66 5.54
C PHE A 44 -0.35 -14.49 6.34
N GLN A 45 0.34 -13.59 5.64
CA GLN A 45 0.84 -12.35 6.22
C GLN A 45 0.18 -11.20 5.48
N LEU A 46 -0.62 -10.42 6.21
CA LEU A 46 -1.35 -9.28 5.65
C LEU A 46 -0.71 -7.98 6.09
N TYR A 47 -0.31 -7.17 5.13
CA TYR A 47 0.24 -5.84 5.37
C TYR A 47 -0.75 -4.82 4.84
N SER A 48 -1.40 -4.08 5.76
CA SER A 48 -2.54 -3.27 5.38
C SER A 48 -2.82 -2.16 6.39
N GLN A 49 -3.89 -1.46 6.15
CA GLN A 49 -4.45 -0.45 7.04
C GLN A 49 -5.98 -0.48 6.91
N GLY A 50 -6.69 0.03 7.92
CA GLY A 50 -8.15 0.02 7.96
C GLY A 50 -8.81 0.99 6.98
N THR A 51 -8.44 0.90 5.71
CA THR A 51 -9.04 1.66 4.61
C THR A 51 -10.10 0.82 3.91
N PRO A 52 -10.96 1.42 3.05
CA PRO A 52 -11.95 0.63 2.31
C PRO A 52 -11.36 -0.54 1.53
N ASN A 53 -10.18 -0.36 0.92
CA ASN A 53 -9.52 -1.45 0.20
C ASN A 53 -8.86 -2.45 1.15
N GLY A 54 -8.27 -1.98 2.24
CA GLY A 54 -7.62 -2.84 3.23
C GLY A 54 -8.59 -3.80 3.88
N VAL A 55 -9.77 -3.33 4.27
CA VAL A 55 -10.75 -4.17 4.96
C VAL A 55 -11.35 -5.26 4.08
N LYS A 56 -11.27 -5.14 2.75
CA LYS A 56 -11.76 -6.19 1.85
C LYS A 56 -11.04 -7.51 2.09
N VAL A 57 -9.74 -7.48 2.32
CA VAL A 57 -8.94 -8.69 2.55
C VAL A 57 -9.23 -9.27 3.92
N THR A 58 -9.36 -8.46 4.96
CA THR A 58 -9.70 -8.96 6.30
C THR A 58 -11.08 -9.59 6.30
N ILE A 59 -12.04 -9.00 5.63
CA ILE A 59 -13.38 -9.59 5.50
C ILE A 59 -13.30 -10.96 4.84
N LEU A 60 -12.56 -11.07 3.74
CA LEU A 60 -12.40 -12.34 3.05
C LEU A 60 -11.76 -13.40 3.95
N LEU A 61 -10.67 -13.07 4.63
CA LEU A 61 -9.97 -14.02 5.50
C LEU A 61 -10.84 -14.46 6.67
N GLU A 62 -11.56 -13.53 7.30
CA GLU A 62 -12.46 -13.86 8.41
C GLU A 62 -13.63 -14.73 7.95
N GLU A 63 -14.17 -14.48 6.78
CA GLU A 63 -15.22 -15.32 6.20
C GLU A 63 -14.72 -16.74 5.91
N LEU A 64 -13.52 -16.86 5.38
CA LEU A 64 -12.91 -18.18 5.14
C LEU A 64 -12.68 -18.94 6.44
N LEU A 65 -12.20 -18.27 7.48
CA LEU A 65 -12.05 -18.88 8.80
C LEU A 65 -13.37 -19.34 9.39
N ALA A 66 -14.43 -18.54 9.25
CA ALA A 66 -15.76 -18.88 9.72
C ALA A 66 -16.32 -20.12 9.01
N ASP A 67 -15.95 -20.31 7.74
CA ASP A 67 -16.35 -21.48 6.94
C ASP A 67 -15.45 -22.71 7.18
N GLY A 68 -14.47 -22.61 8.07
CA GLY A 68 -13.60 -23.73 8.43
C GLY A 68 -12.38 -23.94 7.53
N HIS A 69 -12.04 -22.95 6.71
CA HIS A 69 -10.85 -23.02 5.86
C HIS A 69 -9.58 -22.63 6.63
N ASP A 70 -8.43 -23.10 6.16
CA ASP A 70 -7.13 -22.78 6.75
C ASP A 70 -6.67 -21.39 6.25
N ALA A 71 -7.28 -20.36 6.78
CA ALA A 71 -7.00 -18.97 6.38
C ALA A 71 -6.47 -18.14 7.56
N GLU A 72 -5.76 -18.76 8.47
CA GLU A 72 -5.14 -18.03 9.60
C GLU A 72 -4.09 -17.06 9.08
N TYR A 73 -4.08 -15.87 9.66
CA TYR A 73 -3.20 -14.78 9.19
C TYR A 73 -2.71 -13.92 10.35
N ASP A 74 -1.57 -13.28 10.11
CA ASP A 74 -1.08 -12.19 10.94
C ASP A 74 -1.31 -10.89 10.18
N ALA A 75 -1.80 -9.87 10.88
CA ALA A 75 -2.07 -8.57 10.28
C ALA A 75 -1.09 -7.53 10.83
N TRP A 76 -0.45 -6.81 9.92
CA TRP A 76 0.56 -5.82 10.24
C TRP A 76 0.15 -4.46 9.69
N LEU A 77 0.25 -3.43 10.53
CA LEU A 77 -0.14 -2.08 10.14
C LEU A 77 0.88 -1.45 9.22
N ILE A 78 0.40 -0.96 8.08
CA ILE A 78 1.18 -0.13 7.16
C ILE A 78 0.56 1.27 7.18
N ARG A 79 1.30 2.23 7.71
CA ARG A 79 0.82 3.60 7.86
C ARG A 79 1.07 4.38 6.57
N ILE A 80 0.07 4.39 5.70
CA ILE A 80 0.20 4.99 4.37
C ILE A 80 0.45 6.50 4.44
N GLY A 81 -0.10 7.19 5.44
CA GLY A 81 0.16 8.61 5.65
C GLY A 81 1.61 8.93 6.03
N LYS A 82 2.37 7.94 6.48
CA LYS A 82 3.78 8.06 6.84
C LYS A 82 4.72 7.47 5.79
N GLY A 83 4.18 6.94 4.69
CA GLY A 83 4.99 6.39 3.61
C GLY A 83 5.53 4.98 3.85
N ASP A 84 4.96 4.22 4.78
CA ASP A 84 5.40 2.85 5.07
C ASP A 84 5.35 1.95 3.84
N GLN A 85 4.42 2.20 2.92
CA GLN A 85 4.29 1.45 1.67
C GLN A 85 5.46 1.63 0.71
N PHE A 86 6.32 2.61 0.96
CA PHE A 86 7.52 2.87 0.17
C PHE A 86 8.79 2.32 0.81
N GLY A 87 8.68 1.57 1.90
CA GLY A 87 9.80 0.89 2.50
C GLY A 87 10.32 -0.25 1.63
N SER A 88 11.61 -0.61 1.77
CA SER A 88 12.28 -1.57 0.90
C SER A 88 11.58 -2.94 0.86
N ASP A 89 11.24 -3.49 2.01
CA ASP A 89 10.61 -4.81 2.05
C ASP A 89 9.19 -4.80 1.47
N PHE A 90 8.43 -3.74 1.73
CA PHE A 90 7.09 -3.63 1.17
C PHE A 90 7.12 -3.49 -0.35
N VAL A 91 8.03 -2.69 -0.89
CA VAL A 91 8.19 -2.51 -2.35
C VAL A 91 8.60 -3.82 -3.02
N GLU A 92 9.39 -4.65 -2.35
CA GLU A 92 9.76 -5.97 -2.86
C GLU A 92 8.55 -6.89 -2.99
N ILE A 93 7.63 -6.84 -2.03
CA ILE A 93 6.39 -7.61 -2.07
C ILE A 93 5.41 -7.03 -3.10
N ASN A 94 5.24 -5.72 -3.10
CA ASN A 94 4.34 -5.02 -3.99
C ASN A 94 5.00 -3.78 -4.58
N PRO A 95 5.58 -3.89 -5.78
CA PRO A 95 6.26 -2.75 -6.42
C PRO A 95 5.35 -1.55 -6.70
N ASN A 96 4.04 -1.73 -6.71
CA ASN A 96 3.07 -0.65 -6.85
C ASN A 96 2.93 0.18 -5.59
N SER A 97 3.50 -0.26 -4.47
CA SER A 97 3.49 0.45 -3.18
C SER A 97 2.08 0.80 -2.71
N LYS A 98 1.18 -0.16 -2.79
CA LYS A 98 -0.21 0.01 -2.36
C LYS A 98 -0.64 -1.12 -1.42
N ILE A 99 -1.40 -0.76 -0.41
CA ILE A 99 -2.08 -1.74 0.45
C ILE A 99 -3.42 -2.13 -0.20
N PRO A 100 -3.96 -3.27 0.15
CA PRO A 100 -3.39 -4.34 0.96
C PRO A 100 -2.38 -5.20 0.19
N ALA A 101 -1.45 -5.81 0.93
CA ALA A 101 -0.55 -6.82 0.38
C ALA A 101 -0.69 -8.09 1.22
N LEU A 102 -0.92 -9.20 0.56
CA LEU A 102 -1.11 -10.51 1.19
C LEU A 102 -0.05 -11.49 0.68
N VAL A 103 0.65 -12.06 1.61
CA VAL A 103 1.73 -13.03 1.30
C VAL A 103 1.41 -14.41 1.87
#